data_7e5b21de46b0d7b7a1d45109d59b9086
#
_entry.id   7e5b21de46b0d7b7a1d45109d59b9086
#
_cell.length_a   1.000
_cell.length_b   1.000
_cell.length_c   1.000
_cell.angle_alpha   90.00
_cell.angle_beta   90.00
_cell.angle_gamma   90.00
#
_symmetry.space_group_name_H-M   'P 1'
#
loop_
_entity.id
_entity.type
_entity.pdbx_description
1 polymer ?
#
loop_
_entity_poly.entity_id
_entity_poly.type
_entity_poly.pdbx_seq_one_letter_code
_entity_poly.pdbx_strand_id
1 'polypeptide(L)'
;MFELEPAVQLDIPTLMVMGSFVALFCGVILLGAWWVNRPMPALAVWGVASLLLAAGIFALMLGPILRQPMFMIFADVLFALSSGFIWKGARAVDAKPGPVAVALLGPAILMIVSLVPGTTGIVVPLAFAVDAIYLFAAALTLWLGRDERLPARMPVIGFIFVHAVFMLIGIHSISGEMDRVPTLMSFFGAIHFEGIVFSVGTATFLLVLIKERGEAASRLAASIDALTGVANRAAFTEAAGRVIERCRRDASPVAVVMFDLDRFKSINDSFGHAVGDTVIRKFGEVCAAALRPTDVFGRIGGEEFAAVLPRSSIEVAFVRADRIRALFAEECQVVSNRAVNATVSGGVSVSVDGSLALSELLEFSDQALYRAKASGRNRVKRAEQIVPKGGLAVVRVA
;
A
#
# COMPACT_ATOMS: atom_id res chain seq x y z
N MET A 1 -13.97 36.25 -47.04
CA MET A 1 -13.39 37.02 -45.94
C MET A 1 -14.08 36.51 -44.69
N PHE A 2 -13.51 35.47 -44.06
CA PHE A 2 -14.05 34.92 -42.81
C PHE A 2 -13.51 35.82 -41.70
N GLU A 3 -14.36 36.62 -41.09
CA GLU A 3 -14.07 37.23 -39.80
C GLU A 3 -13.97 36.09 -38.79
N LEU A 4 -12.75 35.85 -38.35
CA LEU A 4 -12.52 35.00 -37.19
C LEU A 4 -13.18 35.70 -35.98
N GLU A 5 -14.23 35.08 -35.44
CA GLU A 5 -14.79 35.50 -34.14
C GLU A 5 -13.65 35.70 -33.14
N PRO A 6 -13.76 36.69 -32.24
CA PRO A 6 -12.71 36.92 -31.25
C PRO A 6 -12.51 35.65 -30.45
N ALA A 7 -11.32 35.07 -30.57
CA ALA A 7 -10.92 33.90 -29.79
C ALA A 7 -11.25 34.18 -28.32
N VAL A 8 -11.93 33.25 -27.66
CA VAL A 8 -12.24 33.33 -26.22
C VAL A 8 -10.92 33.63 -25.49
N GLN A 9 -10.70 34.87 -25.13
CA GLN A 9 -9.56 35.27 -24.33
C GLN A 9 -9.90 34.97 -22.87
N LEU A 10 -9.40 33.83 -22.34
CA LEU A 10 -9.38 33.60 -20.90
C LEU A 10 -8.45 34.68 -20.30
N ASP A 11 -9.05 35.63 -19.57
CA ASP A 11 -8.30 36.64 -18.86
C ASP A 11 -7.69 36.08 -17.55
N ILE A 12 -6.57 36.62 -17.14
CA ILE A 12 -5.84 36.18 -15.94
C ILE A 12 -6.66 36.27 -14.65
N PRO A 13 -7.42 37.35 -14.39
CA PRO A 13 -8.32 37.44 -13.26
C PRO A 13 -9.28 36.24 -13.17
N THR A 14 -9.88 35.82 -14.28
CA THR A 14 -10.74 34.64 -14.32
C THR A 14 -10.01 33.37 -13.95
N LEU A 15 -8.78 33.16 -14.46
CA LEU A 15 -7.95 32.02 -14.08
C LEU A 15 -7.60 32.01 -12.58
N MET A 16 -7.29 33.16 -12.01
CA MET A 16 -6.99 33.29 -10.58
C MET A 16 -8.22 32.98 -9.71
N VAL A 17 -9.42 33.52 -10.10
CA VAL A 17 -10.68 33.19 -9.40
C VAL A 17 -10.93 31.67 -9.46
N MET A 18 -10.84 31.09 -10.65
CA MET A 18 -11.02 29.63 -10.82
C MET A 18 -10.00 28.84 -10.04
N GLY A 19 -8.72 29.21 -10.08
CA GLY A 19 -7.65 28.57 -9.33
C GLY A 19 -7.86 28.61 -7.82
N SER A 20 -8.24 29.77 -7.29
CA SER A 20 -8.56 29.92 -5.87
C SER A 20 -9.76 29.06 -5.47
N PHE A 21 -10.82 29.04 -6.26
CA PHE A 21 -12.01 28.25 -6.02
C PHE A 21 -11.71 26.74 -6.07
N VAL A 22 -10.94 26.29 -7.07
CA VAL A 22 -10.54 24.88 -7.22
C VAL A 22 -9.67 24.45 -6.04
N ALA A 23 -8.68 25.25 -5.65
CA ALA A 23 -7.83 24.94 -4.51
C ALA A 23 -8.62 24.88 -3.20
N LEU A 24 -9.57 25.81 -2.99
CA LEU A 24 -10.49 25.80 -1.84
C LEU A 24 -11.31 24.50 -1.82
N PHE A 25 -11.91 24.14 -2.95
CA PHE A 25 -12.74 22.94 -3.08
C PHE A 25 -11.95 21.66 -2.84
N CYS A 26 -10.75 21.55 -3.41
CA CYS A 26 -9.82 20.43 -3.14
C CYS A 26 -9.47 20.35 -1.66
N GLY A 27 -9.20 21.48 -1.03
CA GLY A 27 -8.92 21.54 0.42
C GLY A 27 -10.07 21.01 1.27
N VAL A 28 -11.30 21.45 0.98
CA VAL A 28 -12.51 20.99 1.68
C VAL A 28 -12.75 19.51 1.47
N ILE A 29 -12.58 19.00 0.24
CA ILE A 29 -12.71 17.55 -0.05
C ILE A 29 -11.69 16.74 0.74
N LEU A 30 -10.42 17.16 0.74
CA LEU A 30 -9.36 16.44 1.47
C LEU A 30 -9.60 16.44 2.99
N LEU A 31 -10.05 17.55 3.55
CA LEU A 31 -10.41 17.62 4.98
C LEU A 31 -11.64 16.78 5.29
N GLY A 32 -12.65 16.77 4.42
CA GLY A 32 -13.82 15.90 4.53
C GLY A 32 -13.44 14.42 4.46
N ALA A 33 -12.57 14.05 3.53
CA ALA A 33 -12.04 12.69 3.43
C ALA A 33 -11.24 12.29 4.67
N TRP A 34 -10.45 13.20 5.25
CA TRP A 34 -9.77 12.97 6.52
C TRP A 34 -10.76 12.79 7.68
N TRP A 35 -11.85 13.57 7.73
CA TRP A 35 -12.86 13.43 8.77
C TRP A 35 -13.43 12.01 8.84
N VAL A 36 -13.63 11.40 7.67
CA VAL A 36 -14.10 10.00 7.55
C VAL A 36 -12.97 9.01 7.84
N ASN A 37 -11.72 9.32 7.45
CA ASN A 37 -10.55 8.45 7.55
C ASN A 37 -9.49 9.03 8.51
N ARG A 38 -9.86 9.22 9.78
CA ARG A 38 -9.02 9.81 10.85
C ARG A 38 -7.57 9.25 10.93
N PRO A 39 -7.31 7.95 10.72
CA PRO A 39 -5.95 7.39 10.79
C PRO A 39 -4.98 7.91 9.71
N MET A 40 -5.46 8.69 8.74
CA MET A 40 -4.68 9.17 7.58
C MET A 40 -4.39 10.68 7.67
N PRO A 41 -3.44 11.12 8.52
CA PRO A 41 -3.17 12.55 8.76
C PRO A 41 -2.68 13.29 7.51
N ALA A 42 -2.15 12.59 6.50
CA ALA A 42 -1.73 13.17 5.23
C ALA A 42 -2.85 13.97 4.55
N LEU A 43 -4.09 13.46 4.58
CA LEU A 43 -5.25 14.16 3.99
C LEU A 43 -5.51 15.52 4.66
N ALA A 44 -5.44 15.57 5.99
CA ALA A 44 -5.63 16.83 6.71
C ALA A 44 -4.53 17.85 6.37
N VAL A 45 -3.27 17.40 6.35
CA VAL A 45 -2.13 18.26 6.06
C VAL A 45 -2.19 18.83 4.65
N TRP A 46 -2.52 18.00 3.66
CA TRP A 46 -2.69 18.45 2.27
C TRP A 46 -3.96 19.28 2.06
N GLY A 47 -5.03 18.97 2.81
CA GLY A 47 -6.23 19.80 2.82
C GLY A 47 -5.93 21.22 3.32
N VAL A 48 -5.18 21.35 4.41
CA VAL A 48 -4.72 22.66 4.91
C VAL A 48 -3.80 23.35 3.89
N ALA A 49 -2.88 22.62 3.24
CA ALA A 49 -2.02 23.18 2.19
C ALA A 49 -2.85 23.76 1.04
N SER A 50 -3.89 23.06 0.58
CA SER A 50 -4.79 23.55 -0.48
C SER A 50 -5.58 24.79 -0.07
N LEU A 51 -6.02 24.87 1.19
CA LEU A 51 -6.68 26.09 1.70
C LEU A 51 -5.72 27.27 1.78
N LEU A 52 -4.46 27.04 2.16
CA LEU A 52 -3.42 28.07 2.16
C LEU A 52 -3.11 28.56 0.75
N LEU A 53 -3.05 27.65 -0.23
CA LEU A 53 -2.89 27.98 -1.65
C LEU A 53 -4.06 28.87 -2.13
N ALA A 54 -5.30 28.48 -1.83
CA ALA A 54 -6.48 29.28 -2.19
C ALA A 54 -6.44 30.68 -1.57
N ALA A 55 -6.08 30.79 -0.30
CA ALA A 55 -5.94 32.07 0.39
C ALA A 55 -4.80 32.93 -0.20
N GLY A 56 -3.69 32.29 -0.61
CA GLY A 56 -2.58 32.98 -1.29
C GLY A 56 -2.99 33.56 -2.63
N ILE A 57 -3.67 32.79 -3.49
CA ILE A 57 -4.19 33.25 -4.77
C ILE A 57 -5.18 34.42 -4.56
N PHE A 58 -6.07 34.31 -3.58
CA PHE A 58 -7.04 35.36 -3.25
C PHE A 58 -6.33 36.63 -2.73
N ALA A 59 -5.31 36.51 -1.89
CA ALA A 59 -4.50 37.65 -1.45
C ALA A 59 -3.78 38.34 -2.60
N LEU A 60 -3.22 37.54 -3.54
CA LEU A 60 -2.55 38.07 -4.73
C LEU A 60 -3.51 38.91 -5.60
N MET A 61 -4.78 38.50 -5.70
CA MET A 61 -5.83 39.26 -6.40
C MET A 61 -6.18 40.57 -5.70
N LEU A 62 -6.18 40.60 -4.38
CA LEU A 62 -6.56 41.81 -3.62
C LEU A 62 -5.51 42.90 -3.69
N GLY A 63 -4.26 42.59 -3.88
CA GLY A 63 -3.13 43.53 -3.92
C GLY A 63 -3.38 44.69 -4.93
N PRO A 64 -3.59 44.42 -6.23
CA PRO A 64 -3.89 45.42 -7.24
C PRO A 64 -5.21 46.16 -6.99
N ILE A 65 -6.27 45.45 -6.54
CA ILE A 65 -7.61 46.03 -6.29
C ILE A 65 -7.54 47.06 -5.17
N LEU A 66 -6.89 46.72 -4.07
CA LEU A 66 -6.77 47.57 -2.89
C LEU A 66 -5.57 48.54 -2.97
N ARG A 67 -4.75 48.45 -4.01
CA ARG A 67 -3.50 49.20 -4.20
C ARG A 67 -2.56 49.08 -2.98
N GLN A 68 -2.51 47.89 -2.40
CA GLN A 68 -1.72 47.59 -1.18
C GLN A 68 -0.69 46.50 -1.49
N PRO A 69 0.60 46.83 -1.69
CA PRO A 69 1.65 45.87 -2.06
C PRO A 69 1.89 44.82 -1.00
N MET A 70 1.51 45.06 0.25
CA MET A 70 1.62 44.09 1.35
C MET A 70 0.86 42.79 1.07
N PHE A 71 -0.21 42.80 0.28
CA PHE A 71 -0.96 41.59 -0.08
C PHE A 71 -0.14 40.66 -0.99
N MET A 72 0.80 41.17 -1.79
CA MET A 72 1.70 40.34 -2.58
C MET A 72 2.67 39.54 -1.67
N ILE A 73 3.28 40.25 -0.70
CA ILE A 73 4.17 39.60 0.30
C ILE A 73 3.39 38.53 1.10
N PHE A 74 2.17 38.86 1.50
CA PHE A 74 1.30 37.95 2.23
C PHE A 74 0.94 36.72 1.38
N ALA A 75 0.70 36.89 0.08
CA ALA A 75 0.48 35.80 -0.86
C ALA A 75 1.70 34.86 -0.96
N ASP A 76 2.90 35.42 -1.14
CA ASP A 76 4.14 34.66 -1.23
C ASP A 76 4.40 33.84 0.04
N VAL A 77 4.13 34.41 1.22
CA VAL A 77 4.24 33.70 2.50
C VAL A 77 3.23 32.54 2.59
N LEU A 78 2.01 32.73 2.10
CA LEU A 78 0.98 31.70 2.07
C LEU A 78 1.32 30.58 1.09
N PHE A 79 1.90 30.89 -0.07
CA PHE A 79 2.38 29.89 -1.03
C PHE A 79 3.49 29.05 -0.43
N ALA A 80 4.50 29.68 0.16
CA ALA A 80 5.60 28.96 0.82
C ALA A 80 5.11 28.09 1.98
N LEU A 81 4.12 28.55 2.73
CA LEU A 81 3.49 27.77 3.80
C LEU A 81 2.74 26.58 3.22
N SER A 82 1.99 26.76 2.13
CA SER A 82 1.32 25.69 1.40
C SER A 82 2.32 24.61 0.96
N SER A 83 3.39 25.01 0.28
CA SER A 83 4.45 24.11 -0.20
C SER A 83 5.14 23.36 0.94
N GLY A 84 5.39 24.02 2.06
CA GLY A 84 5.92 23.41 3.27
C GLY A 84 4.98 22.34 3.86
N PHE A 85 3.67 22.60 3.84
CA PHE A 85 2.66 21.64 4.25
C PHE A 85 2.51 20.49 3.26
N ILE A 86 2.68 20.71 1.93
CA ILE A 86 2.73 19.63 0.94
C ILE A 86 3.89 18.68 1.28
N TRP A 87 5.09 19.20 1.56
CA TRP A 87 6.23 18.39 2.00
C TRP A 87 5.93 17.62 3.29
N LYS A 88 5.37 18.27 4.29
CA LYS A 88 4.97 17.61 5.54
C LYS A 88 3.93 16.51 5.31
N GLY A 89 2.96 16.75 4.43
CA GLY A 89 1.96 15.79 4.02
C GLY A 89 2.55 14.58 3.28
N ALA A 90 3.55 14.81 2.40
CA ALA A 90 4.30 13.73 1.74
C ALA A 90 4.99 12.79 2.73
N ARG A 91 5.57 13.34 3.81
CA ARG A 91 6.13 12.52 4.91
C ARG A 91 5.06 11.75 5.67
N ALA A 92 3.89 12.37 5.87
CA ALA A 92 2.77 11.75 6.59
C ALA A 92 2.15 10.57 5.81
N VAL A 93 2.28 10.55 4.47
CA VAL A 93 1.89 9.39 3.66
C VAL A 93 2.60 8.13 4.15
N ASP A 94 3.90 8.19 4.42
CA ASP A 94 4.69 7.04 4.87
C ASP A 94 4.82 6.95 6.42
N ALA A 95 3.91 7.60 7.14
CA ALA A 95 3.90 7.66 8.62
C ALA A 95 5.24 8.18 9.22
N LYS A 96 6.01 8.96 8.45
CA LYS A 96 7.27 9.55 8.90
C LYS A 96 7.01 10.90 9.59
N PRO A 97 7.73 11.23 10.67
CA PRO A 97 7.57 12.52 11.33
C PRO A 97 7.99 13.67 10.39
N GLY A 98 7.11 14.66 10.22
CA GLY A 98 7.37 15.91 9.50
C GLY A 98 7.33 17.08 10.48
N PRO A 99 8.49 17.58 11.00
CA PRO A 99 8.48 18.65 11.98
C PRO A 99 7.87 19.93 11.39
N VAL A 100 6.92 20.51 12.10
CA VAL A 100 6.24 21.75 11.66
C VAL A 100 7.26 22.88 11.49
N ALA A 101 8.29 22.94 12.32
CA ALA A 101 9.34 23.96 12.23
C ALA A 101 10.01 24.02 10.86
N VAL A 102 10.22 22.86 10.21
CA VAL A 102 10.79 22.83 8.85
C VAL A 102 9.81 23.41 7.84
N ALA A 103 8.51 23.11 7.95
CA ALA A 103 7.49 23.68 7.04
C ALA A 103 7.34 25.20 7.22
N LEU A 104 7.66 25.74 8.40
CA LEU A 104 7.59 27.16 8.70
C LEU A 104 8.87 27.93 8.33
N LEU A 105 9.99 27.24 8.07
CA LEU A 105 11.29 27.88 7.84
C LEU A 105 11.25 28.77 6.60
N GLY A 106 10.76 28.30 5.47
CA GLY A 106 10.66 29.07 4.22
C GLY A 106 9.78 30.32 4.37
N PRO A 107 8.52 30.20 4.85
CA PRO A 107 7.69 31.36 5.15
C PRO A 107 8.35 32.38 6.08
N ALA A 108 9.06 31.92 7.12
CA ALA A 108 9.77 32.80 8.05
C ALA A 108 10.92 33.55 7.37
N ILE A 109 11.70 32.88 6.50
CA ILE A 109 12.75 33.53 5.70
C ILE A 109 12.16 34.61 4.80
N LEU A 110 11.06 34.32 4.09
CA LEU A 110 10.40 35.29 3.22
C LEU A 110 9.90 36.51 4.01
N MET A 111 9.28 36.28 5.16
CA MET A 111 8.83 37.34 6.05
C MET A 111 9.99 38.24 6.50
N ILE A 112 11.10 37.65 6.94
CA ILE A 112 12.28 38.39 7.41
C ILE A 112 12.88 39.19 6.26
N VAL A 113 13.07 38.62 5.07
CA VAL A 113 13.64 39.29 3.90
C VAL A 113 12.76 40.45 3.47
N SER A 114 11.41 40.28 3.48
CA SER A 114 10.48 41.34 3.07
C SER A 114 10.47 42.58 3.99
N LEU A 115 10.95 42.43 5.22
CA LEU A 115 11.10 43.55 6.16
C LEU A 115 12.38 44.37 5.96
N VAL A 116 13.34 43.88 5.17
CA VAL A 116 14.59 44.57 4.90
C VAL A 116 14.41 45.59 3.76
N PRO A 117 14.71 46.88 3.97
CA PRO A 117 14.60 47.87 2.90
C PRO A 117 15.51 47.54 1.70
N GLY A 118 14.94 47.69 0.49
CA GLY A 118 15.69 47.46 -0.76
C GLY A 118 15.67 46.01 -1.27
N THR A 119 15.01 45.11 -0.59
CA THR A 119 14.93 43.66 -1.00
C THR A 119 13.72 43.32 -1.85
N THR A 120 12.87 44.27 -2.21
CA THR A 120 11.62 44.06 -2.98
C THR A 120 11.84 43.26 -4.27
N GLY A 121 12.95 43.50 -4.99
CA GLY A 121 13.28 42.76 -6.22
C GLY A 121 13.73 41.32 -6.01
N ILE A 122 14.05 40.92 -4.76
CA ILE A 122 14.56 39.59 -4.43
C ILE A 122 13.44 38.70 -3.85
N VAL A 123 12.39 39.28 -3.25
CA VAL A 123 11.34 38.53 -2.52
C VAL A 123 10.64 37.53 -3.42
N VAL A 124 10.18 37.95 -4.60
CA VAL A 124 9.46 37.08 -5.52
C VAL A 124 10.33 35.93 -6.05
N PRO A 125 11.56 36.17 -6.60
CA PRO A 125 12.45 35.06 -6.98
C PRO A 125 12.75 34.11 -5.82
N LEU A 126 12.92 34.63 -4.59
CA LEU A 126 13.16 33.84 -3.40
C LEU A 126 11.93 32.98 -3.04
N ALA A 127 10.71 33.50 -3.17
CA ALA A 127 9.47 32.77 -2.96
C ALA A 127 9.38 31.56 -3.89
N PHE A 128 9.62 31.75 -5.18
CA PHE A 128 9.68 30.67 -6.16
C PHE A 128 10.76 29.61 -5.82
N ALA A 129 11.93 30.05 -5.36
CA ALA A 129 13.00 29.13 -4.96
C ALA A 129 12.61 28.30 -3.73
N VAL A 130 12.00 28.92 -2.72
CA VAL A 130 11.50 28.26 -1.51
C VAL A 130 10.43 27.21 -1.88
N ASP A 131 9.47 27.57 -2.72
CA ASP A 131 8.43 26.67 -3.18
C ASP A 131 9.01 25.48 -3.95
N ALA A 132 9.92 25.72 -4.88
CA ALA A 132 10.60 24.66 -5.62
C ALA A 132 11.32 23.67 -4.68
N ILE A 133 12.05 24.18 -3.67
CA ILE A 133 12.77 23.33 -2.70
C ILE A 133 11.79 22.42 -1.95
N TYR A 134 10.68 22.94 -1.42
CA TYR A 134 9.71 22.13 -0.71
C TYR A 134 9.04 21.08 -1.62
N LEU A 135 8.68 21.47 -2.85
CA LEU A 135 8.03 20.56 -3.79
C LEU A 135 8.98 19.45 -4.26
N PHE A 136 10.24 19.77 -4.57
CA PHE A 136 11.23 18.73 -4.88
C PHE A 136 11.49 17.82 -3.68
N ALA A 137 11.58 18.36 -2.47
CA ALA A 137 11.71 17.57 -1.25
C ALA A 137 10.48 16.67 -1.00
N ALA A 138 9.25 17.13 -1.35
CA ALA A 138 8.04 16.34 -1.28
C ALA A 138 8.06 15.20 -2.31
N ALA A 139 8.39 15.49 -3.57
CA ALA A 139 8.50 14.49 -4.64
C ALA A 139 9.55 13.43 -4.30
N LEU A 140 10.72 13.85 -3.82
CA LEU A 140 11.80 12.95 -3.38
C LEU A 140 11.35 12.07 -2.19
N THR A 141 10.64 12.66 -1.23
CA THR A 141 10.11 11.92 -0.06
C THR A 141 9.18 10.79 -0.51
N LEU A 142 8.24 11.08 -1.41
CA LEU A 142 7.33 10.08 -1.97
C LEU A 142 8.07 9.05 -2.84
N TRP A 143 9.09 9.48 -3.59
CA TRP A 143 9.91 8.57 -4.40
C TRP A 143 10.70 7.58 -3.55
N LEU A 144 11.27 8.01 -2.44
CA LEU A 144 12.02 7.15 -1.52
C LEU A 144 11.13 6.14 -0.78
N GLY A 145 9.81 6.40 -0.69
CA GLY A 145 8.82 5.48 -0.11
C GLY A 145 8.20 4.49 -1.11
N ARG A 146 8.70 4.41 -2.36
CA ARG A 146 8.09 3.63 -3.46
C ARG A 146 8.15 2.11 -3.35
N ASP A 147 8.84 1.56 -2.34
CA ASP A 147 8.92 0.11 -2.10
C ASP A 147 7.53 -0.51 -1.87
N GLU A 148 6.60 0.27 -1.32
CA GLU A 148 5.19 -0.06 -1.29
C GLU A 148 4.59 0.16 -2.70
N ARG A 149 4.14 -0.93 -3.35
CA ARG A 149 3.57 -0.89 -4.71
C ARG A 149 2.17 -0.29 -4.69
N LEU A 150 2.08 1.02 -4.71
CA LEU A 150 0.85 1.79 -4.83
C LEU A 150 0.87 2.55 -6.16
N PRO A 151 0.11 2.09 -7.17
CA PRO A 151 0.09 2.69 -8.52
C PRO A 151 -0.17 4.20 -8.53
N ALA A 152 -1.07 4.70 -7.68
CA ALA A 152 -1.40 6.11 -7.61
C ALA A 152 -0.26 7.00 -7.07
N ARG A 153 0.78 6.45 -6.47
CA ARG A 153 1.94 7.20 -5.95
C ARG A 153 2.71 7.91 -7.05
N MET A 154 2.89 7.24 -8.21
CA MET A 154 3.66 7.81 -9.33
C MET A 154 3.00 9.06 -9.95
N PRO A 155 1.69 9.08 -10.25
CA PRO A 155 1.01 10.30 -10.65
C PRO A 155 1.14 11.44 -9.66
N VAL A 156 1.00 11.21 -8.35
CA VAL A 156 1.20 12.26 -7.32
C VAL A 156 2.61 12.87 -7.42
N ILE A 157 3.64 12.01 -7.52
CA ILE A 157 5.02 12.47 -7.70
C ILE A 157 5.15 13.30 -8.98
N GLY A 158 4.53 12.84 -10.09
CA GLY A 158 4.58 13.53 -11.38
C GLY A 158 4.00 14.94 -11.30
N PHE A 159 2.81 15.12 -10.72
CA PHE A 159 2.19 16.44 -10.56
C PHE A 159 3.04 17.38 -9.69
N ILE A 160 3.55 16.89 -8.54
CA ILE A 160 4.41 17.69 -7.66
C ILE A 160 5.71 18.07 -8.37
N PHE A 161 6.32 17.14 -9.11
CA PHE A 161 7.57 17.39 -9.84
C PHE A 161 7.38 18.43 -10.96
N VAL A 162 6.31 18.31 -11.74
CA VAL A 162 6.00 19.29 -12.81
C VAL A 162 5.79 20.66 -12.20
N HIS A 163 5.01 20.77 -11.13
CA HIS A 163 4.79 22.05 -10.45
C HIS A 163 6.11 22.64 -9.89
N ALA A 164 6.98 21.80 -9.31
CA ALA A 164 8.30 22.23 -8.86
C ALA A 164 9.17 22.79 -10.00
N VAL A 165 9.10 22.20 -11.19
CA VAL A 165 9.78 22.70 -12.39
C VAL A 165 9.22 24.06 -12.81
N PHE A 166 7.90 24.25 -12.77
CA PHE A 166 7.29 25.56 -13.03
C PHE A 166 7.78 26.63 -12.04
N MET A 167 7.93 26.28 -10.76
CA MET A 167 8.53 27.20 -9.77
C MET A 167 9.97 27.56 -10.13
N LEU A 168 10.82 26.63 -10.57
CA LEU A 168 12.18 26.95 -11.02
C LEU A 168 12.23 27.87 -12.23
N ILE A 169 11.36 27.65 -13.21
CA ILE A 169 11.23 28.50 -14.40
C ILE A 169 10.82 29.91 -13.97
N GLY A 170 9.92 30.03 -12.99
CA GLY A 170 9.42 31.29 -12.46
C GLY A 170 10.51 32.23 -11.91
N ILE A 171 11.60 31.69 -11.36
CA ILE A 171 12.71 32.48 -10.83
C ILE A 171 13.26 33.45 -11.90
N HIS A 172 13.33 33.02 -13.15
CA HIS A 172 13.86 33.83 -14.25
C HIS A 172 12.78 34.57 -15.06
N SER A 173 11.61 33.96 -15.26
CA SER A 173 10.60 34.46 -16.16
C SER A 173 9.89 35.71 -15.63
N ILE A 174 9.66 35.81 -14.33
CA ILE A 174 8.98 36.94 -13.70
C ILE A 174 9.76 38.25 -13.83
N SER A 175 11.09 38.18 -13.77
CA SER A 175 11.94 39.38 -13.90
C SER A 175 11.80 40.08 -15.27
N GLY A 176 11.45 39.34 -16.31
CA GLY A 176 11.28 39.86 -17.65
C GLY A 176 9.84 40.26 -18.03
N GLU A 177 8.84 39.86 -17.26
CA GLU A 177 7.42 40.08 -17.54
C GLU A 177 6.79 41.22 -16.69
N MET A 178 7.47 41.70 -15.65
CA MET A 178 6.91 42.71 -14.74
C MET A 178 6.46 44.03 -15.45
N ASP A 179 7.03 44.33 -16.63
CA ASP A 179 6.67 45.51 -17.41
C ASP A 179 5.64 45.24 -18.53
N ARG A 180 5.14 44.00 -18.66
CA ARG A 180 4.21 43.60 -19.71
C ARG A 180 2.82 43.29 -19.15
N VAL A 181 1.78 43.59 -19.92
CA VAL A 181 0.43 43.11 -19.56
C VAL A 181 0.41 41.58 -19.63
N PRO A 182 0.10 40.91 -18.51
CA PRO A 182 0.09 39.45 -18.49
C PRO A 182 -0.97 38.88 -19.43
N THR A 183 -0.59 37.93 -20.29
CA THR A 183 -1.47 37.21 -21.19
C THR A 183 -1.50 35.70 -20.79
N LEU A 184 -2.46 34.97 -21.34
CA LEU A 184 -2.51 33.48 -21.13
C LEU A 184 -1.24 32.78 -21.63
N MET A 185 -0.57 33.34 -22.63
CA MET A 185 0.71 32.84 -23.20
C MET A 185 1.93 33.31 -22.41
N SER A 186 1.76 34.20 -21.43
CA SER A 186 2.83 34.57 -20.50
C SER A 186 3.09 33.46 -19.49
N PHE A 187 4.27 33.48 -18.87
CA PHE A 187 4.57 32.56 -17.78
C PHE A 187 3.53 32.66 -16.65
N PHE A 188 3.05 33.88 -16.36
CA PHE A 188 2.05 34.15 -15.33
C PHE A 188 0.70 33.44 -15.64
N GLY A 189 0.24 33.46 -16.89
CA GLY A 189 -0.95 32.72 -17.32
C GLY A 189 -0.73 31.19 -17.25
N ALA A 190 0.42 30.73 -17.75
CA ALA A 190 0.76 29.32 -17.77
C ALA A 190 0.84 28.71 -16.35
N ILE A 191 1.42 29.41 -15.37
CA ILE A 191 1.53 28.90 -13.98
C ILE A 191 0.17 28.81 -13.28
N HIS A 192 -0.76 29.75 -13.55
CA HIS A 192 -2.11 29.69 -12.99
C HIS A 192 -2.91 28.53 -13.57
N PHE A 193 -2.80 28.30 -14.88
CA PHE A 193 -3.43 27.16 -15.53
C PHE A 193 -2.85 25.84 -15.00
N GLU A 194 -1.53 25.74 -14.95
CA GLU A 194 -0.84 24.55 -14.40
C GLU A 194 -1.21 24.32 -12.94
N GLY A 195 -1.31 25.37 -12.12
CA GLY A 195 -1.71 25.30 -10.72
C GLY A 195 -3.11 24.71 -10.50
N ILE A 196 -4.04 24.96 -11.43
CA ILE A 196 -5.37 24.30 -11.42
C ILE A 196 -5.20 22.80 -11.68
N VAL A 197 -4.43 22.41 -12.70
CA VAL A 197 -4.16 21.01 -13.05
C VAL A 197 -3.44 20.30 -11.89
N PHE A 198 -2.43 20.96 -11.30
CA PHE A 198 -1.72 20.48 -10.12
C PHE A 198 -2.66 20.22 -8.95
N SER A 199 -3.54 21.17 -8.62
CA SER A 199 -4.46 21.05 -7.49
C SER A 199 -5.43 19.89 -7.65
N VAL A 200 -6.07 19.76 -8.83
CA VAL A 200 -7.02 18.68 -9.13
C VAL A 200 -6.29 17.33 -9.21
N GLY A 201 -5.18 17.29 -9.93
CA GLY A 201 -4.41 16.05 -10.15
C GLY A 201 -3.87 15.49 -8.84
N THR A 202 -3.22 16.32 -8.02
CA THR A 202 -2.67 15.88 -6.74
C THR A 202 -3.77 15.47 -5.77
N ALA A 203 -4.86 16.22 -5.63
CA ALA A 203 -5.97 15.86 -4.75
C ALA A 203 -6.61 14.53 -5.16
N THR A 204 -6.88 14.35 -6.46
CA THR A 204 -7.49 13.12 -7.00
C THR A 204 -6.60 11.90 -6.74
N PHE A 205 -5.33 11.94 -7.14
CA PHE A 205 -4.44 10.80 -7.00
C PHE A 205 -4.01 10.57 -5.55
N LEU A 206 -4.02 11.58 -4.69
CA LEU A 206 -3.82 11.40 -3.25
C LEU A 206 -4.99 10.61 -2.62
N LEU A 207 -6.23 10.91 -3.01
CA LEU A 207 -7.40 10.15 -2.54
C LEU A 207 -7.33 8.69 -3.01
N VAL A 208 -6.94 8.46 -4.27
CA VAL A 208 -6.74 7.09 -4.80
C VAL A 208 -5.63 6.38 -4.04
N LEU A 209 -4.48 7.03 -3.81
CA LEU A 209 -3.35 6.48 -3.07
C LEU A 209 -3.74 6.03 -1.65
N ILE A 210 -4.52 6.86 -0.96
CA ILE A 210 -4.97 6.54 0.40
C ILE A 210 -5.98 5.40 0.40
N LYS A 211 -6.87 5.35 -0.61
CA LYS A 211 -7.79 4.23 -0.79
C LYS A 211 -7.02 2.92 -1.05
N GLU A 212 -6.06 2.92 -1.98
CA GLU A 212 -5.21 1.76 -2.27
C GLU A 212 -4.50 1.24 -1.01
N ARG A 213 -3.98 2.16 -0.20
CA ARG A 213 -3.30 1.82 1.05
C ARG A 213 -4.25 1.21 2.09
N GLY A 214 -5.44 1.78 2.23
CA GLY A 214 -6.49 1.24 3.11
C GLY A 214 -6.91 -0.17 2.70
N GLU A 215 -7.08 -0.39 1.39
CA GLU A 215 -7.40 -1.71 0.85
C GLU A 215 -6.25 -2.71 1.06
N ALA A 216 -4.99 -2.31 0.86
CA ALA A 216 -3.83 -3.15 1.11
C ALA A 216 -3.73 -3.55 2.59
N ALA A 217 -3.92 -2.60 3.50
CA ALA A 217 -3.95 -2.85 4.94
C ALA A 217 -5.10 -3.77 5.34
N SER A 218 -6.29 -3.56 4.77
CA SER A 218 -7.46 -4.41 5.01
C SER A 218 -7.25 -5.83 4.49
N ARG A 219 -6.66 -5.99 3.30
CA ARG A 219 -6.30 -7.32 2.76
C ARG A 219 -5.27 -8.01 3.65
N LEU A 220 -4.26 -7.31 4.14
CA LEU A 220 -3.26 -7.87 5.02
C LEU A 220 -3.88 -8.30 6.36
N ALA A 221 -4.73 -7.49 6.97
CA ALA A 221 -5.46 -7.83 8.18
C ALA A 221 -6.42 -9.02 7.96
N ALA A 222 -7.06 -9.07 6.78
CA ALA A 222 -7.91 -10.19 6.39
C ALA A 222 -7.13 -11.42 5.91
N SER A 223 -5.80 -11.42 5.89
CA SER A 223 -4.98 -12.55 5.41
C SER A 223 -4.61 -13.56 6.48
N ILE A 224 -4.80 -13.23 7.74
CA ILE A 224 -4.43 -14.03 8.90
C ILE A 224 -5.68 -14.66 9.52
N ASP A 225 -5.60 -15.92 9.90
CA ASP A 225 -6.61 -16.59 10.74
C ASP A 225 -6.51 -16.04 12.17
N ALA A 226 -7.60 -15.48 12.66
CA ALA A 226 -7.64 -14.78 13.97
C ALA A 226 -7.36 -15.69 15.16
N LEU A 227 -7.60 -17.00 15.02
CA LEU A 227 -7.39 -17.95 16.12
C LEU A 227 -5.94 -18.45 16.20
N THR A 228 -5.30 -18.69 15.06
CA THR A 228 -4.00 -19.36 14.97
C THR A 228 -2.84 -18.44 14.60
N GLY A 229 -3.12 -17.24 14.07
CA GLY A 229 -2.08 -16.33 13.59
C GLY A 229 -1.39 -16.78 12.29
N VAL A 230 -1.76 -17.92 11.69
CA VAL A 230 -1.25 -18.36 10.39
C VAL A 230 -2.08 -17.80 9.24
N ALA A 231 -1.63 -18.00 7.98
CA ALA A 231 -2.42 -17.56 6.83
C ALA A 231 -3.81 -18.22 6.83
N ASN A 232 -4.84 -17.42 6.55
CA ASN A 232 -6.17 -17.98 6.31
C ASN A 232 -6.25 -18.60 4.91
N ARG A 233 -7.39 -19.21 4.58
CA ARG A 233 -7.62 -19.90 3.30
C ARG A 233 -7.29 -19.04 2.08
N ALA A 234 -7.70 -17.77 2.07
CA ALA A 234 -7.47 -16.88 0.93
C ALA A 234 -5.99 -16.56 0.75
N ALA A 235 -5.32 -16.15 1.82
CA ALA A 235 -3.89 -15.84 1.82
C ALA A 235 -3.01 -17.07 1.53
N PHE A 236 -3.38 -18.22 2.09
CA PHE A 236 -2.72 -19.49 1.76
C PHE A 236 -2.83 -19.79 0.26
N THR A 237 -4.03 -19.73 -0.31
CA THR A 237 -4.25 -20.06 -1.73
C THR A 237 -3.44 -19.13 -2.65
N GLU A 238 -3.41 -17.84 -2.36
CA GLU A 238 -2.63 -16.86 -3.12
C GLU A 238 -1.11 -17.10 -3.02
N ALA A 239 -0.60 -17.29 -1.80
CA ALA A 239 0.83 -17.54 -1.57
C ALA A 239 1.28 -18.88 -2.16
N ALA A 240 0.49 -19.93 -1.98
CA ALA A 240 0.71 -21.26 -2.55
C ALA A 240 0.77 -21.21 -4.07
N GLY A 241 -0.18 -20.51 -4.72
CA GLY A 241 -0.19 -20.33 -6.18
C GLY A 241 1.08 -19.67 -6.70
N ARG A 242 1.57 -18.62 -6.01
CA ARG A 242 2.86 -17.98 -6.38
C ARG A 242 4.06 -18.91 -6.26
N VAL A 243 4.08 -19.75 -5.22
CA VAL A 243 5.17 -20.72 -4.99
C VAL A 243 5.15 -21.81 -6.05
N ILE A 244 4.00 -22.39 -6.35
CA ILE A 244 3.84 -23.43 -7.37
C ILE A 244 4.23 -22.91 -8.74
N GLU A 245 3.79 -21.69 -9.12
CA GLU A 245 4.16 -21.06 -10.39
C GLU A 245 5.68 -20.82 -10.50
N ARG A 246 6.35 -20.50 -9.40
CA ARG A 246 7.81 -20.40 -9.37
C ARG A 246 8.45 -21.76 -9.56
N CYS A 247 7.99 -22.81 -8.86
CA CYS A 247 8.50 -24.17 -9.02
C CYS A 247 8.28 -24.68 -10.44
N ARG A 248 7.16 -24.37 -11.07
CA ARG A 248 6.86 -24.71 -12.46
C ARG A 248 7.86 -24.08 -13.43
N ARG A 249 8.18 -22.80 -13.26
CA ARG A 249 9.18 -22.11 -14.10
C ARG A 249 10.59 -22.67 -13.92
N ASP A 250 10.92 -23.06 -12.69
CA ASP A 250 12.24 -23.62 -12.34
C ASP A 250 12.31 -25.14 -12.64
N ALA A 251 11.24 -25.78 -13.12
CA ALA A 251 11.07 -27.22 -13.27
C ALA A 251 11.50 -27.99 -12.00
N SER A 252 11.16 -27.43 -10.82
CA SER A 252 11.56 -27.94 -9.52
C SER A 252 10.39 -28.60 -8.79
N PRO A 253 10.65 -29.65 -7.98
CA PRO A 253 9.59 -30.34 -7.27
C PRO A 253 8.91 -29.44 -6.24
N VAL A 254 7.60 -29.66 -6.08
CA VAL A 254 6.81 -29.01 -5.04
C VAL A 254 5.86 -30.01 -4.42
N ALA A 255 5.85 -30.07 -3.09
CA ALA A 255 4.94 -30.94 -2.35
C ALA A 255 3.85 -30.11 -1.65
N VAL A 256 2.68 -30.74 -1.49
CA VAL A 256 1.56 -30.22 -0.70
C VAL A 256 1.23 -31.24 0.39
N VAL A 257 0.97 -30.72 1.57
CA VAL A 257 0.52 -31.51 2.72
C VAL A 257 -0.81 -30.97 3.19
N MET A 258 -1.80 -31.81 3.33
CA MET A 258 -3.03 -31.51 4.05
C MET A 258 -3.03 -32.18 5.42
N PHE A 259 -3.47 -31.45 6.42
CA PHE A 259 -3.61 -31.92 7.80
C PHE A 259 -5.04 -31.71 8.28
N ASP A 260 -5.52 -32.62 9.12
CA ASP A 260 -6.82 -32.51 9.78
C ASP A 260 -6.74 -33.09 11.18
N LEU A 261 -7.22 -32.33 12.17
CA LEU A 261 -7.21 -32.71 13.58
C LEU A 261 -8.17 -33.90 13.83
N ASP A 262 -7.61 -34.98 14.32
CA ASP A 262 -8.37 -36.22 14.49
C ASP A 262 -9.48 -36.06 15.56
N ARG A 263 -10.72 -36.46 15.20
CA ARG A 263 -11.86 -36.45 16.09
C ARG A 263 -12.11 -35.08 16.77
N PHE A 264 -11.82 -33.99 16.10
CA PHE A 264 -11.89 -32.64 16.68
C PHE A 264 -13.28 -32.31 17.26
N LYS A 265 -14.35 -32.74 16.59
CA LYS A 265 -15.71 -32.63 17.12
C LYS A 265 -15.85 -33.29 18.49
N SER A 266 -15.29 -34.47 18.67
CA SER A 266 -15.34 -35.19 19.95
C SER A 266 -14.56 -34.46 21.06
N ILE A 267 -13.45 -33.77 20.71
CA ILE A 267 -12.72 -32.92 21.63
C ILE A 267 -13.61 -31.75 22.10
N ASN A 268 -14.27 -31.06 21.16
CA ASN A 268 -15.20 -30.01 21.51
C ASN A 268 -16.36 -30.47 22.36
N ASP A 269 -16.97 -31.62 22.01
CA ASP A 269 -18.10 -32.18 22.73
C ASP A 269 -17.71 -32.61 24.17
N SER A 270 -16.49 -33.11 24.37
CA SER A 270 -16.03 -33.61 25.68
C SER A 270 -15.40 -32.54 26.57
N PHE A 271 -14.71 -31.54 26.01
CA PHE A 271 -13.89 -30.57 26.75
C PHE A 271 -14.33 -29.12 26.57
N GLY A 272 -15.27 -28.87 25.65
CA GLY A 272 -15.75 -27.55 25.29
C GLY A 272 -14.93 -26.84 24.25
N HIS A 273 -15.52 -25.85 23.56
CA HIS A 273 -14.90 -25.12 22.45
C HIS A 273 -13.61 -24.39 22.85
N ALA A 274 -13.49 -23.88 24.08
CA ALA A 274 -12.28 -23.20 24.55
C ALA A 274 -11.04 -24.09 24.54
N VAL A 275 -11.21 -25.39 24.86
CA VAL A 275 -10.13 -26.39 24.77
C VAL A 275 -9.85 -26.74 23.31
N GLY A 276 -10.87 -26.89 22.49
CA GLY A 276 -10.74 -27.08 21.04
C GLY A 276 -9.97 -25.93 20.37
N ASP A 277 -10.29 -24.69 20.70
CA ASP A 277 -9.56 -23.52 20.20
C ASP A 277 -8.08 -23.51 20.62
N THR A 278 -7.79 -24.00 21.82
CA THR A 278 -6.40 -24.16 22.28
C THR A 278 -5.67 -25.24 21.52
N VAL A 279 -6.31 -26.38 21.19
CA VAL A 279 -5.77 -27.45 20.36
C VAL A 279 -5.45 -26.93 18.94
N ILE A 280 -6.35 -26.14 18.33
CA ILE A 280 -6.14 -25.53 17.02
C ILE A 280 -4.94 -24.56 17.05
N ARG A 281 -4.83 -23.70 18.07
CA ARG A 281 -3.68 -22.79 18.22
C ARG A 281 -2.37 -23.55 18.33
N LYS A 282 -2.31 -24.56 19.19
CA LYS A 282 -1.12 -25.41 19.36
C LYS A 282 -0.68 -26.07 18.05
N PHE A 283 -1.61 -26.55 17.22
CA PHE A 283 -1.26 -27.09 15.91
C PHE A 283 -0.63 -26.03 15.00
N GLY A 284 -1.16 -24.83 14.98
CA GLY A 284 -0.59 -23.70 14.26
C GLY A 284 0.85 -23.39 14.72
N GLU A 285 1.09 -23.36 16.03
CA GLU A 285 2.40 -23.11 16.65
C GLU A 285 3.42 -24.22 16.29
N VAL A 286 3.04 -25.49 16.42
CA VAL A 286 3.89 -26.64 16.06
C VAL A 286 4.29 -26.59 14.59
N CYS A 287 3.33 -26.31 13.69
CA CYS A 287 3.64 -26.19 12.27
C CYS A 287 4.56 -25.01 11.97
N ALA A 288 4.30 -23.84 12.55
CA ALA A 288 5.13 -22.65 12.35
C ALA A 288 6.59 -22.87 12.81
N ALA A 289 6.80 -23.62 13.89
CA ALA A 289 8.13 -23.97 14.39
C ALA A 289 8.85 -25.03 13.54
N ALA A 290 8.10 -25.94 12.91
CA ALA A 290 8.67 -27.08 12.16
C ALA A 290 8.88 -26.80 10.66
N LEU A 291 8.19 -25.80 10.11
CA LEU A 291 8.27 -25.40 8.69
C LEU A 291 9.36 -24.34 8.47
N ARG A 292 9.85 -24.26 7.22
CA ARG A 292 10.87 -23.28 6.83
C ARG A 292 10.22 -21.94 6.47
N PRO A 293 10.94 -20.83 6.54
CA PRO A 293 10.43 -19.52 6.07
C PRO A 293 10.00 -19.50 4.59
N THR A 294 10.49 -20.44 3.78
CA THR A 294 10.13 -20.59 2.37
C THR A 294 8.87 -21.40 2.14
N ASP A 295 8.44 -22.16 3.14
CA ASP A 295 7.23 -22.98 3.09
C ASP A 295 6.01 -22.08 3.30
N VAL A 296 4.90 -22.40 2.65
CA VAL A 296 3.62 -21.70 2.83
C VAL A 296 2.73 -22.56 3.71
N PHE A 297 2.18 -21.99 4.76
CA PHE A 297 1.30 -22.71 5.68
C PHE A 297 0.07 -21.88 6.02
N GLY A 298 -1.09 -22.51 6.11
CA GLY A 298 -2.34 -21.84 6.43
C GLY A 298 -3.44 -22.76 6.91
N ARG A 299 -4.44 -22.15 7.57
CA ARG A 299 -5.68 -22.80 7.98
C ARG A 299 -6.72 -22.65 6.86
N ILE A 300 -7.17 -23.76 6.30
CA ILE A 300 -8.06 -23.79 5.14
C ILE A 300 -9.51 -24.17 5.49
N GLY A 301 -9.73 -24.67 6.69
CA GLY A 301 -11.05 -25.06 7.22
C GLY A 301 -11.11 -24.92 8.72
N GLY A 302 -12.16 -25.43 9.33
CA GLY A 302 -12.35 -25.35 10.78
C GLY A 302 -11.24 -26.04 11.57
N GLU A 303 -10.88 -27.25 11.18
CA GLU A 303 -9.86 -28.11 11.77
C GLU A 303 -8.81 -28.57 10.74
N GLU A 304 -8.86 -27.97 9.53
CA GLU A 304 -8.06 -28.33 8.38
C GLU A 304 -6.97 -27.29 8.12
N PHE A 305 -5.76 -27.78 7.85
CA PHE A 305 -4.60 -26.98 7.53
C PHE A 305 -3.89 -27.51 6.29
N ALA A 306 -3.19 -26.65 5.58
CA ALA A 306 -2.38 -27.05 4.44
C ALA A 306 -1.02 -26.38 4.44
N ALA A 307 -0.03 -27.10 3.91
CA ALA A 307 1.33 -26.59 3.70
C ALA A 307 1.79 -26.86 2.28
N VAL A 308 2.51 -25.89 1.68
CA VAL A 308 3.21 -26.04 0.39
C VAL A 308 4.71 -25.96 0.65
N LEU A 309 5.43 -26.99 0.23
CA LEU A 309 6.86 -27.18 0.46
C LEU A 309 7.59 -27.10 -0.88
N PRO A 310 8.15 -25.93 -1.25
CA PRO A 310 8.92 -25.80 -2.49
C PRO A 310 10.20 -26.64 -2.45
N ARG A 311 10.63 -27.09 -3.64
CA ARG A 311 11.86 -27.88 -3.83
C ARG A 311 11.96 -29.07 -2.88
N SER A 312 10.81 -29.75 -2.66
CA SER A 312 10.72 -30.89 -1.76
C SER A 312 10.19 -32.12 -2.52
N SER A 313 10.91 -33.25 -2.38
CA SER A 313 10.41 -34.54 -2.85
C SER A 313 9.33 -35.08 -1.92
N ILE A 314 8.64 -36.15 -2.36
CA ILE A 314 7.59 -36.81 -1.56
C ILE A 314 8.15 -37.36 -0.24
N GLU A 315 9.40 -37.86 -0.23
CA GLU A 315 10.06 -38.38 0.95
C GLU A 315 10.34 -37.30 1.98
N VAL A 316 10.91 -36.16 1.53
CA VAL A 316 11.21 -35.02 2.39
C VAL A 316 9.92 -34.43 2.99
N ALA A 317 8.88 -34.28 2.17
CA ALA A 317 7.59 -33.77 2.62
C ALA A 317 6.92 -34.74 3.62
N PHE A 318 6.98 -36.05 3.35
CA PHE A 318 6.44 -37.05 4.23
C PHE A 318 7.15 -37.05 5.61
N VAL A 319 8.47 -37.07 5.62
CA VAL A 319 9.25 -37.04 6.89
C VAL A 319 8.92 -35.79 7.70
N ARG A 320 8.79 -34.63 7.03
CA ARG A 320 8.45 -33.40 7.72
C ARG A 320 7.01 -33.41 8.26
N ALA A 321 6.06 -33.88 7.47
CA ALA A 321 4.67 -34.01 7.90
C ALA A 321 4.54 -35.00 9.08
N ASP A 322 5.24 -36.10 9.04
CA ASP A 322 5.20 -37.07 10.13
C ASP A 322 5.88 -36.56 11.41
N ARG A 323 6.96 -35.79 11.28
CA ARG A 323 7.55 -35.04 12.40
C ARG A 323 6.56 -34.07 13.04
N ILE A 324 5.85 -33.27 12.26
CA ILE A 324 4.82 -32.36 12.76
C ILE A 324 3.74 -33.14 13.52
N ARG A 325 3.24 -34.24 12.94
CA ARG A 325 2.26 -35.12 13.57
C ARG A 325 2.75 -35.63 14.93
N ALA A 326 4.00 -36.09 15.01
CA ALA A 326 4.57 -36.63 16.23
C ALA A 326 4.71 -35.55 17.32
N LEU A 327 5.27 -34.40 16.99
CA LEU A 327 5.41 -33.25 17.90
C LEU A 327 4.04 -32.78 18.42
N PHE A 328 3.04 -32.67 17.54
CA PHE A 328 1.71 -32.27 17.95
C PHE A 328 1.06 -33.29 18.91
N ALA A 329 1.18 -34.59 18.64
CA ALA A 329 0.65 -35.62 19.49
C ALA A 329 1.31 -35.61 20.89
N GLU A 330 2.60 -35.27 20.98
CA GLU A 330 3.33 -35.12 22.23
C GLU A 330 2.87 -33.87 23.00
N GLU A 331 2.82 -32.67 22.34
CA GLU A 331 2.46 -31.41 22.98
C GLU A 331 1.00 -31.33 23.40
N CYS A 332 0.11 -32.11 22.76
CA CYS A 332 -1.32 -32.11 23.00
C CYS A 332 -1.82 -33.32 23.83
N GLN A 333 -0.93 -34.03 24.54
CA GLN A 333 -1.34 -34.98 25.55
C GLN A 333 -2.17 -34.33 26.65
N VAL A 334 -1.68 -33.20 27.15
CA VAL A 334 -2.37 -32.38 28.16
C VAL A 334 -2.59 -30.98 27.62
N VAL A 335 -3.85 -30.52 27.58
CA VAL A 335 -4.24 -29.19 27.20
C VAL A 335 -5.12 -28.59 28.32
N SER A 336 -4.77 -27.40 28.80
CA SER A 336 -5.49 -26.73 29.90
C SER A 336 -5.70 -27.63 31.13
N ASN A 337 -4.67 -28.34 31.55
CA ASN A 337 -4.66 -29.33 32.64
C ASN A 337 -5.64 -30.51 32.47
N ARG A 338 -6.02 -30.84 31.24
CA ARG A 338 -6.89 -31.98 30.91
C ARG A 338 -6.16 -32.93 29.95
N ALA A 339 -6.28 -34.23 30.15
CA ALA A 339 -5.74 -35.26 29.26
C ALA A 339 -6.59 -35.34 27.99
N VAL A 340 -6.21 -34.55 26.98
CA VAL A 340 -6.97 -34.41 25.71
C VAL A 340 -6.50 -35.47 24.70
N ASN A 341 -5.19 -35.71 24.63
CA ASN A 341 -4.55 -36.65 23.70
C ASN A 341 -4.94 -36.38 22.23
N ALA A 342 -4.89 -35.08 21.83
CA ALA A 342 -5.22 -34.71 20.49
C ALA A 342 -4.16 -35.20 19.49
N THR A 343 -4.60 -35.66 18.34
CA THR A 343 -3.73 -36.13 17.25
C THR A 343 -4.15 -35.49 15.93
N VAL A 344 -3.29 -35.61 14.93
CA VAL A 344 -3.51 -35.12 13.59
C VAL A 344 -3.21 -36.19 12.56
N SER A 345 -4.01 -36.27 11.50
CA SER A 345 -3.71 -37.05 10.31
C SER A 345 -3.23 -36.16 9.18
N GLY A 346 -2.35 -36.66 8.32
CA GLY A 346 -1.84 -35.92 7.17
C GLY A 346 -1.83 -36.72 5.88
N GLY A 347 -2.02 -36.00 4.76
CA GLY A 347 -1.87 -36.54 3.41
C GLY A 347 -0.86 -35.68 2.61
N VAL A 348 0.03 -36.35 1.88
CA VAL A 348 1.13 -35.69 1.14
C VAL A 348 1.03 -36.00 -0.34
N SER A 349 1.09 -34.99 -1.19
CA SER A 349 1.20 -35.09 -2.65
C SER A 349 2.44 -34.34 -3.16
N VAL A 350 2.88 -34.64 -4.38
CA VAL A 350 4.02 -33.97 -5.02
C VAL A 350 3.81 -33.80 -6.53
N SER A 351 4.23 -32.67 -7.06
CA SER A 351 4.54 -32.48 -8.47
C SER A 351 6.06 -32.50 -8.62
N VAL A 352 6.59 -33.45 -9.37
CA VAL A 352 8.06 -33.64 -9.51
C VAL A 352 8.70 -32.49 -10.28
N ASP A 353 7.99 -31.92 -11.23
CA ASP A 353 8.42 -30.85 -12.15
C ASP A 353 7.66 -29.53 -11.94
N GLY A 354 6.80 -29.47 -10.94
CA GLY A 354 5.94 -28.31 -10.67
C GLY A 354 4.80 -28.13 -11.67
N SER A 355 4.49 -29.10 -12.54
CA SER A 355 3.49 -28.97 -13.61
C SER A 355 2.04 -29.00 -13.11
N LEU A 356 1.79 -29.67 -11.97
CA LEU A 356 0.44 -29.80 -11.39
C LEU A 356 -0.02 -28.49 -10.75
N ALA A 357 -1.30 -28.16 -10.94
CA ALA A 357 -1.92 -27.02 -10.28
C ALA A 357 -2.12 -27.26 -8.78
N LEU A 358 -2.26 -26.17 -8.00
CA LEU A 358 -2.53 -26.25 -6.56
C LEU A 358 -3.78 -27.08 -6.26
N SER A 359 -4.83 -26.93 -7.05
CA SER A 359 -6.11 -27.67 -6.87
C SER A 359 -5.91 -29.19 -6.99
N GLU A 360 -5.12 -29.64 -7.97
CA GLU A 360 -4.82 -31.05 -8.17
C GLU A 360 -3.98 -31.63 -7.02
N LEU A 361 -2.97 -30.86 -6.58
CA LEU A 361 -2.13 -31.27 -5.45
C LEU A 361 -2.92 -31.33 -4.14
N LEU A 362 -3.83 -30.39 -3.90
CA LEU A 362 -4.73 -30.43 -2.74
C LEU A 362 -5.66 -31.64 -2.80
N GLU A 363 -6.25 -31.94 -3.96
CA GLU A 363 -7.11 -33.09 -4.14
C GLU A 363 -6.38 -34.42 -3.86
N PHE A 364 -5.17 -34.57 -4.39
CA PHE A 364 -4.35 -35.76 -4.12
C PHE A 364 -3.93 -35.87 -2.66
N SER A 365 -3.61 -34.75 -2.02
CA SER A 365 -3.31 -34.74 -0.58
C SER A 365 -4.52 -35.10 0.26
N ASP A 366 -5.73 -34.64 -0.12
CA ASP A 366 -6.97 -34.95 0.58
C ASP A 366 -7.31 -36.45 0.48
N GLN A 367 -7.17 -37.04 -0.70
CA GLN A 367 -7.33 -38.48 -0.88
C GLN A 367 -6.34 -39.29 -0.01
N ALA A 368 -5.09 -38.81 0.13
CA ALA A 368 -4.12 -39.44 1.01
C ALA A 368 -4.48 -39.26 2.49
N LEU A 369 -4.97 -38.09 2.87
CA LEU A 369 -5.47 -37.78 4.21
C LEU A 369 -6.67 -38.67 4.59
N TYR A 370 -7.60 -38.85 3.65
CA TYR A 370 -8.72 -39.75 3.84
C TYR A 370 -8.22 -41.19 4.14
N ARG A 371 -7.23 -41.69 3.39
CA ARG A 371 -6.60 -43.01 3.68
C ARG A 371 -5.91 -43.05 5.03
N ALA A 372 -5.28 -41.97 5.47
CA ALA A 372 -4.68 -41.88 6.80
C ALA A 372 -5.74 -42.01 7.90
N LYS A 373 -6.85 -41.31 7.77
CA LYS A 373 -7.99 -41.38 8.70
C LYS A 373 -8.63 -42.78 8.71
N ALA A 374 -8.85 -43.41 7.55
CA ALA A 374 -9.41 -44.76 7.42
C ALA A 374 -8.49 -45.84 7.97
N SER A 375 -7.16 -45.67 7.91
CA SER A 375 -6.17 -46.64 8.41
C SER A 375 -5.96 -46.54 9.93
N GLY A 376 -6.71 -45.74 10.68
CA GLY A 376 -6.63 -45.66 12.15
C GLY A 376 -6.14 -44.31 12.69
N ARG A 377 -6.08 -43.23 11.87
CA ARG A 377 -5.69 -41.86 12.26
C ARG A 377 -4.26 -41.76 12.81
N ASN A 378 -3.90 -40.59 13.35
CA ASN A 378 -2.59 -40.27 13.90
C ASN A 378 -1.43 -40.76 13.02
N ARG A 379 -1.51 -40.48 11.72
CA ARG A 379 -0.51 -40.88 10.72
C ARG A 379 -0.52 -40.00 9.49
N VAL A 380 0.56 -40.09 8.74
CA VAL A 380 0.66 -39.48 7.42
C VAL A 380 0.61 -40.55 6.34
N LYS A 381 -0.04 -40.25 5.21
CA LYS A 381 -0.05 -41.10 4.03
C LYS A 381 0.41 -40.30 2.81
N ARG A 382 1.04 -40.97 1.86
CA ARG A 382 1.45 -40.38 0.57
C ARG A 382 0.32 -40.58 -0.44
N ALA A 383 0.12 -39.62 -1.32
CA ALA A 383 -0.68 -39.80 -2.51
C ALA A 383 -0.01 -40.86 -3.42
N GLU A 384 -0.81 -41.66 -4.07
CA GLU A 384 -0.29 -42.52 -5.13
C GLU A 384 0.16 -41.63 -6.27
N GLN A 385 1.38 -41.86 -6.81
CA GLN A 385 1.88 -41.08 -7.94
C GLN A 385 0.96 -41.27 -9.14
N ILE A 386 0.30 -40.19 -9.56
CA ILE A 386 -0.39 -40.15 -10.85
C ILE A 386 0.54 -39.43 -11.82
N VAL A 387 1.08 -40.18 -12.76
CA VAL A 387 1.78 -39.62 -13.92
C VAL A 387 0.73 -38.89 -14.78
N PRO A 388 0.95 -37.66 -15.21
CA PRO A 388 0.00 -36.93 -16.07
C PRO A 388 -0.31 -37.77 -17.32
N LYS A 389 -1.57 -37.82 -17.72
CA LYS A 389 -2.00 -38.42 -19.00
C LYS A 389 -1.38 -37.62 -20.16
N GLY A 390 -0.19 -38.00 -20.59
CA GLY A 390 0.48 -37.33 -21.73
C GLY A 390 1.90 -37.81 -22.04
N GLY A 391 2.50 -38.69 -21.23
CA GLY A 391 3.85 -39.19 -21.50
C GLY A 391 4.06 -40.57 -20.84
N LEU A 392 4.42 -41.55 -21.67
CA LEU A 392 4.73 -42.92 -21.28
C LEU A 392 5.59 -43.05 -20.03
N ALA A 393 5.07 -43.64 -18.97
CA ALA A 393 5.63 -44.66 -18.12
C ALA A 393 4.80 -44.84 -16.84
N VAL A 394 4.00 -45.89 -16.83
CA VAL A 394 3.38 -46.41 -15.60
C VAL A 394 4.45 -47.18 -14.84
N VAL A 395 4.88 -46.69 -13.69
CA VAL A 395 5.58 -47.52 -12.70
C VAL A 395 4.67 -47.62 -11.49
N ARG A 396 3.97 -48.74 -11.40
CA ARG A 396 3.39 -49.23 -10.15
C ARG A 396 4.54 -49.70 -9.28
N VAL A 397 4.72 -49.05 -8.14
CA VAL A 397 5.51 -49.65 -7.06
C VAL A 397 4.54 -49.95 -5.91
N ALA A 398 4.52 -51.21 -5.53
CA ALA A 398 3.68 -51.85 -4.52
C ALA A 398 3.90 -51.27 -3.11
#